data_1b754558aaae3932f127fe5ce7a1d3bf
#
_entry.id   1b754558aaae3932f127fe5ce7a1d3bf
#
_cell.length_a   1.000
_cell.length_b   1.000
_cell.length_c   1.000
_cell.angle_alpha   90.00
_cell.angle_beta   90.00
_cell.angle_gamma   90.00
#
_symmetry.space_group_name_H-M   'P 1'
#
loop_
_entity.id
_entity.type
_entity.pdbx_description
1 polymer ?
#
loop_
_entity_poly.entity_id
_entity_poly.type
_entity_poly.pdbx_seq_one_letter_code
_entity_poly.pdbx_strand_id
1 'polypeptide(L)'
;MLKIQKLSMVALALSAVVSGQVFAEEKNDKQFDEDASYAVGVSFGAYLKSSLDTQKEVINYDSAKVLAGVSDALGGKIDFNDKAQMEKLEASLTAVDAKVKAAAEAKMVELSKKAKEDGEKFQADFAKKDGVKKTASGLLYRIEKEGSGDTIKPTDLVKVHYTGKLPDGTVFDSSVERGQPAEFKLDQVVPGWTEGLQLVKKGGKIELVLPPQLAYGEQGTGPIPPNSTLHFDVEVLDVTPEKTAK
;
A
#
# COMPACT_ATOMS: atom_id res chain seq x y z
N MET A 1 -18.19 -7.84 -1.26
CA MET A 1 -16.86 -8.45 -1.41
C MET A 1 -17.01 -9.81 -2.08
N LEU A 2 -16.78 -9.85 -3.36
CA LEU A 2 -17.07 -10.99 -4.21
C LEU A 2 -15.90 -11.98 -4.13
N LYS A 3 -16.22 -13.26 -3.97
CA LYS A 3 -15.28 -14.39 -3.86
C LYS A 3 -14.49 -14.62 -5.17
N ILE A 4 -13.58 -13.75 -5.53
CA ILE A 4 -12.67 -13.91 -6.68
C ILE A 4 -11.34 -14.57 -6.27
N GLN A 5 -11.20 -14.98 -5.01
CA GLN A 5 -9.93 -15.52 -4.47
C GLN A 5 -9.69 -17.01 -4.72
N LYS A 6 -10.34 -17.64 -5.70
CA LYS A 6 -10.11 -19.06 -6.04
C LYS A 6 -9.85 -19.35 -7.51
N LEU A 7 -9.36 -18.36 -8.30
CA LEU A 7 -8.64 -18.72 -9.52
C LEU A 7 -7.14 -18.79 -9.19
N SER A 8 -6.77 -19.83 -8.50
CA SER A 8 -5.37 -20.24 -8.42
C SER A 8 -4.85 -20.41 -9.85
N MET A 9 -3.73 -19.76 -10.15
CA MET A 9 -2.94 -20.11 -11.32
C MET A 9 -2.85 -21.64 -11.40
N VAL A 10 -3.40 -22.21 -12.45
CA VAL A 10 -3.07 -23.58 -12.84
C VAL A 10 -1.61 -23.51 -13.30
N ALA A 11 -0.71 -23.71 -12.35
CA ALA A 11 0.67 -23.99 -12.67
C ALA A 11 0.67 -25.30 -13.47
N LEU A 12 0.97 -25.22 -14.75
CA LEU A 12 1.22 -26.39 -15.60
C LEU A 12 2.50 -27.07 -15.09
N ALA A 13 2.36 -27.92 -14.09
CA ALA A 13 3.37 -28.90 -13.75
C ALA A 13 3.08 -30.16 -14.57
N LEU A 14 3.70 -30.23 -15.75
CA LEU A 14 3.86 -31.52 -16.45
C LEU A 14 4.85 -32.36 -15.65
N SER A 15 4.34 -33.28 -14.84
CA SER A 15 5.17 -34.33 -14.28
C SER A 15 4.44 -35.69 -14.31
N ALA A 16 5.07 -36.57 -15.07
CA ALA A 16 5.08 -38.03 -14.94
C ALA A 16 3.79 -38.79 -15.22
N VAL A 17 3.83 -39.39 -16.36
CA VAL A 17 3.10 -40.63 -16.74
C VAL A 17 3.26 -41.69 -15.66
N VAL A 18 2.17 -42.10 -15.05
CA VAL A 18 2.05 -43.43 -14.45
C VAL A 18 1.02 -44.19 -15.25
N SER A 19 1.50 -45.27 -15.86
CA SER A 19 0.75 -46.28 -16.59
C SER A 19 -0.35 -46.89 -15.73
N GLY A 20 -1.58 -46.84 -16.22
CA GLY A 20 -2.70 -47.54 -15.61
C GLY A 20 -4.02 -47.16 -16.23
N GLN A 21 -4.40 -47.90 -17.28
CA GLN A 21 -5.75 -48.14 -17.80
C GLN A 21 -6.73 -46.94 -17.76
N VAL A 22 -6.81 -46.23 -18.87
CA VAL A 22 -7.97 -45.41 -19.20
C VAL A 22 -8.77 -46.16 -20.27
N PHE A 23 -9.85 -46.78 -19.83
CA PHE A 23 -10.95 -47.12 -20.71
C PHE A 23 -12.08 -46.15 -20.45
N ALA A 24 -12.61 -45.60 -21.56
CA ALA A 24 -13.80 -44.73 -21.69
C ALA A 24 -13.55 -43.23 -21.55
N GLU A 25 -13.71 -42.62 -22.59
CA GLU A 25 -14.72 -41.74 -23.17
C GLU A 25 -14.12 -40.76 -24.19
N GLU A 26 -13.82 -41.21 -25.37
CA GLU A 26 -13.38 -40.37 -26.51
C GLU A 26 -14.40 -39.26 -26.93
N LYS A 27 -15.58 -39.26 -26.36
CA LYS A 27 -16.63 -38.29 -26.67
C LYS A 27 -16.58 -37.03 -25.78
N ASN A 28 -15.81 -37.04 -24.70
CA ASN A 28 -15.76 -35.95 -23.73
C ASN A 28 -14.53 -35.04 -23.92
N ASP A 29 -13.50 -35.50 -24.59
CA ASP A 29 -12.24 -34.75 -24.72
C ASP A 29 -12.40 -33.48 -25.53
N LYS A 30 -13.14 -33.53 -26.63
CA LYS A 30 -13.32 -32.34 -27.48
C LYS A 30 -14.10 -31.21 -26.77
N GLN A 31 -15.17 -31.55 -26.06
CA GLN A 31 -15.95 -30.59 -25.30
C GLN A 31 -15.12 -30.03 -24.13
N PHE A 32 -14.33 -30.87 -23.45
CA PHE A 32 -13.41 -30.48 -22.43
C PHE A 32 -12.36 -29.50 -22.97
N ASP A 33 -11.75 -29.77 -24.13
CA ASP A 33 -10.75 -28.91 -24.76
C ASP A 33 -11.34 -27.56 -25.18
N GLU A 34 -12.56 -27.54 -25.71
CA GLU A 34 -13.28 -26.32 -26.05
C GLU A 34 -13.58 -25.47 -24.81
N ASP A 35 -14.13 -26.08 -23.74
CA ASP A 35 -14.47 -25.42 -22.48
C ASP A 35 -13.22 -24.92 -21.78
N ALA A 36 -12.14 -25.73 -21.72
CA ALA A 36 -10.87 -25.36 -21.17
C ALA A 36 -10.22 -24.20 -21.92
N SER A 37 -10.25 -24.22 -23.25
CA SER A 37 -9.72 -23.17 -24.10
C SER A 37 -10.47 -21.85 -23.87
N TYR A 38 -11.81 -21.90 -23.77
CA TYR A 38 -12.64 -20.73 -23.48
C TYR A 38 -12.34 -20.19 -22.08
N ALA A 39 -12.24 -21.07 -21.05
CA ALA A 39 -11.94 -20.68 -19.68
C ALA A 39 -10.57 -20.01 -19.55
N VAL A 40 -9.54 -20.51 -20.25
CA VAL A 40 -8.21 -19.88 -20.33
C VAL A 40 -8.32 -18.49 -20.96
N GLY A 41 -9.05 -18.37 -22.05
CA GLY A 41 -9.28 -17.08 -22.73
C GLY A 41 -9.98 -16.07 -21.82
N VAL A 42 -11.03 -16.49 -21.10
CA VAL A 42 -11.73 -15.62 -20.13
C VAL A 42 -10.81 -15.19 -18.99
N SER A 43 -10.01 -16.09 -18.45
CA SER A 43 -9.09 -15.81 -17.36
C SER A 43 -8.03 -14.79 -17.77
N PHE A 44 -7.45 -14.98 -18.95
CA PHE A 44 -6.47 -14.05 -19.52
C PHE A 44 -7.12 -12.69 -19.85
N GLY A 45 -8.31 -12.70 -20.44
CA GLY A 45 -9.06 -11.48 -20.73
C GLY A 45 -9.42 -10.68 -19.48
N ALA A 46 -9.79 -11.35 -18.38
CA ALA A 46 -10.05 -10.69 -17.11
C ALA A 46 -8.78 -10.04 -16.52
N TYR A 47 -7.65 -10.74 -16.57
CA TYR A 47 -6.35 -10.19 -16.17
C TYR A 47 -5.98 -8.97 -17.02
N LEU A 48 -6.06 -9.09 -18.34
CA LEU A 48 -5.75 -8.01 -19.28
C LEU A 48 -6.65 -6.80 -19.04
N LYS A 49 -7.96 -7.01 -18.90
CA LYS A 49 -8.91 -5.95 -18.59
C LYS A 49 -8.53 -5.24 -17.28
N SER A 50 -8.24 -5.97 -16.21
CA SER A 50 -7.84 -5.39 -14.94
C SER A 50 -6.57 -4.53 -15.09
N SER A 51 -5.59 -5.01 -15.85
CA SER A 51 -4.34 -4.27 -16.12
C SER A 51 -4.61 -2.97 -16.90
N LEU A 52 -5.43 -3.02 -17.94
CA LEU A 52 -5.77 -1.83 -18.73
C LEU A 52 -6.61 -0.83 -17.94
N ASP A 53 -7.53 -1.32 -17.09
CA ASP A 53 -8.37 -0.47 -16.24
C ASP A 53 -7.55 0.37 -15.23
N THR A 54 -6.39 -0.11 -14.79
CA THR A 54 -5.49 0.67 -13.91
C THR A 54 -4.90 1.90 -14.60
N GLN A 55 -4.84 1.89 -15.93
CA GLN A 55 -4.23 2.94 -16.76
C GLN A 55 -5.26 3.80 -17.52
N LYS A 56 -6.56 3.52 -17.34
CA LYS A 56 -7.63 4.15 -18.13
C LYS A 56 -7.71 5.68 -18.03
N GLU A 57 -7.24 6.25 -16.91
CA GLU A 57 -7.19 7.71 -16.73
C GLU A 57 -6.08 8.37 -17.57
N VAL A 58 -5.11 7.58 -18.04
CA VAL A 58 -3.94 8.05 -18.78
C VAL A 58 -4.02 7.65 -20.25
N ILE A 59 -4.51 6.43 -20.53
CA ILE A 59 -4.57 5.85 -21.87
C ILE A 59 -5.96 5.26 -22.10
N ASN A 60 -6.60 5.73 -23.16
CA ASN A 60 -7.85 5.14 -23.64
C ASN A 60 -7.54 4.00 -24.61
N TYR A 61 -7.42 2.79 -24.09
CA TYR A 61 -7.15 1.61 -24.90
C TYR A 61 -8.36 1.21 -25.74
N ASP A 62 -8.16 1.01 -27.05
CA ASP A 62 -9.14 0.41 -27.95
C ASP A 62 -9.15 -1.11 -27.73
N SER A 63 -10.21 -1.61 -27.11
CA SER A 63 -10.36 -3.03 -26.80
C SER A 63 -10.33 -3.91 -28.06
N ALA A 64 -10.83 -3.43 -29.18
CA ALA A 64 -10.79 -4.19 -30.44
C ALA A 64 -9.35 -4.33 -30.97
N LYS A 65 -8.53 -3.28 -30.82
CA LYS A 65 -7.11 -3.34 -31.19
C LYS A 65 -6.31 -4.23 -30.24
N VAL A 66 -6.63 -4.18 -28.95
CA VAL A 66 -6.01 -5.08 -27.95
C VAL A 66 -6.31 -6.53 -28.28
N LEU A 67 -7.58 -6.87 -28.55
CA LEU A 67 -7.99 -8.22 -28.92
C LEU A 67 -7.35 -8.66 -30.26
N ALA A 68 -7.24 -7.76 -31.23
CA ALA A 68 -6.56 -8.06 -32.50
C ALA A 68 -5.08 -8.40 -32.27
N GLY A 69 -4.37 -7.64 -31.43
CA GLY A 69 -2.98 -7.93 -31.07
C GLY A 69 -2.81 -9.30 -30.39
N VAL A 70 -3.69 -9.64 -29.45
CA VAL A 70 -3.70 -10.97 -28.82
C VAL A 70 -3.96 -12.08 -29.85
N SER A 71 -4.93 -11.89 -30.72
CA SER A 71 -5.26 -12.85 -31.80
C SER A 71 -4.09 -13.04 -32.78
N ASP A 72 -3.43 -11.96 -33.17
CA ASP A 72 -2.28 -12.03 -34.09
C ASP A 72 -1.09 -12.73 -33.44
N ALA A 73 -0.84 -12.51 -32.14
CA ALA A 73 0.21 -13.20 -31.40
C ALA A 73 -0.07 -14.70 -31.28
N LEU A 74 -1.31 -15.09 -30.91
CA LEU A 74 -1.71 -16.51 -30.78
C LEU A 74 -1.77 -17.20 -32.16
N GLY A 75 -2.15 -16.47 -33.20
CA GLY A 75 -2.24 -16.98 -34.56
C GLY A 75 -0.90 -17.06 -35.30
N GLY A 76 0.21 -16.74 -34.64
CA GLY A 76 1.55 -16.82 -35.23
C GLY A 76 1.83 -15.78 -36.32
N LYS A 77 1.04 -14.69 -36.37
CA LYS A 77 1.28 -13.59 -37.32
C LYS A 77 2.39 -12.63 -36.86
N ILE A 78 2.80 -12.73 -35.61
CA ILE A 78 3.90 -11.95 -35.05
C ILE A 78 5.16 -12.79 -35.09
N ASP A 79 6.13 -12.37 -35.88
CA ASP A 79 7.47 -12.97 -35.84
C ASP A 79 8.32 -12.27 -34.77
N PHE A 80 8.48 -12.92 -33.63
CA PHE A 80 9.27 -12.41 -32.51
C PHE A 80 10.77 -12.35 -32.82
N ASN A 81 11.24 -12.91 -33.95
CA ASN A 81 12.62 -12.79 -34.43
C ASN A 81 12.80 -11.66 -35.44
N ASP A 82 11.72 -11.07 -35.94
CA ASP A 82 11.77 -9.90 -36.81
C ASP A 82 12.14 -8.65 -36.00
N LYS A 83 13.38 -8.23 -36.15
CA LYS A 83 13.96 -7.08 -35.43
C LYS A 83 13.16 -5.79 -35.64
N ALA A 84 12.78 -5.49 -36.87
CA ALA A 84 12.07 -4.26 -37.21
C ALA A 84 10.65 -4.23 -36.62
N GLN A 85 9.97 -5.37 -36.63
CA GLN A 85 8.65 -5.52 -36.02
C GLN A 85 8.76 -5.36 -34.49
N MET A 86 9.74 -6.01 -33.85
CA MET A 86 9.95 -5.92 -32.41
C MET A 86 10.36 -4.53 -31.95
N GLU A 87 11.26 -3.85 -32.66
CA GLU A 87 11.63 -2.46 -32.36
C GLU A 87 10.42 -1.52 -32.39
N LYS A 88 9.50 -1.70 -33.33
CA LYS A 88 8.27 -0.89 -33.41
C LYS A 88 7.33 -1.15 -32.23
N LEU A 89 7.16 -2.42 -31.84
CA LEU A 89 6.33 -2.78 -30.68
C LEU A 89 6.93 -2.25 -29.39
N GLU A 90 8.25 -2.42 -29.21
CA GLU A 90 9.00 -1.93 -28.05
C GLU A 90 8.94 -0.40 -27.92
N ALA A 91 9.09 0.33 -29.04
CA ALA A 91 8.94 1.77 -29.05
C ALA A 91 7.56 2.21 -28.60
N SER A 92 6.49 1.49 -29.03
CA SER A 92 5.13 1.77 -28.63
C SER A 92 4.90 1.50 -27.13
N LEU A 93 5.41 0.40 -26.61
CA LEU A 93 5.34 0.07 -25.17
C LEU A 93 6.13 1.05 -24.32
N THR A 94 7.33 1.44 -24.77
CA THR A 94 8.15 2.48 -24.09
C THR A 94 7.42 3.82 -24.04
N ALA A 95 6.70 4.19 -25.09
CA ALA A 95 5.87 5.41 -25.08
C ALA A 95 4.69 5.32 -24.11
N VAL A 96 4.08 4.14 -23.98
CA VAL A 96 3.04 3.87 -22.96
C VAL A 96 3.61 4.05 -21.56
N ASP A 97 4.73 3.38 -21.26
CA ASP A 97 5.39 3.45 -19.94
C ASP A 97 5.78 4.88 -19.59
N ALA A 98 6.37 5.62 -20.53
CA ALA A 98 6.73 7.02 -20.32
C ALA A 98 5.50 7.88 -19.98
N LYS A 99 4.39 7.68 -20.68
CA LYS A 99 3.15 8.42 -20.44
C LYS A 99 2.52 8.09 -19.08
N VAL A 100 2.49 6.81 -18.73
CA VAL A 100 1.97 6.34 -17.43
C VAL A 100 2.83 6.87 -16.28
N LYS A 101 4.16 6.80 -16.44
CA LYS A 101 5.11 7.32 -15.45
C LYS A 101 4.94 8.84 -15.25
N ALA A 102 4.89 9.60 -16.32
CA ALA A 102 4.69 11.05 -16.24
C ALA A 102 3.38 11.44 -15.55
N ALA A 103 2.31 10.70 -15.83
CA ALA A 103 1.02 10.93 -15.16
C ALA A 103 1.07 10.56 -13.67
N ALA A 104 1.74 9.48 -13.31
CA ALA A 104 1.94 9.09 -11.91
C ALA A 104 2.75 10.14 -11.15
N GLU A 105 3.83 10.64 -11.75
CA GLU A 105 4.67 11.71 -11.17
C GLU A 105 3.85 12.99 -10.96
N ALA A 106 3.08 13.41 -11.97
CA ALA A 106 2.22 14.59 -11.87
C ALA A 106 1.18 14.44 -10.75
N LYS A 107 0.57 13.26 -10.62
CA LYS A 107 -0.39 12.96 -9.54
C LYS A 107 0.27 12.99 -8.17
N MET A 108 1.50 12.48 -8.04
CA MET A 108 2.25 12.53 -6.78
C MET A 108 2.60 13.96 -6.37
N VAL A 109 2.95 14.82 -7.33
CA VAL A 109 3.18 16.26 -7.07
C VAL A 109 1.91 16.95 -6.57
N GLU A 110 0.77 16.65 -7.20
CA GLU A 110 -0.54 17.20 -6.79
C GLU A 110 -0.92 16.73 -5.37
N LEU A 111 -0.79 15.42 -5.11
CA LEU A 111 -1.07 14.83 -3.79
C LEU A 111 -0.16 15.42 -2.70
N SER A 112 1.12 15.58 -3.00
CA SER A 112 2.10 16.18 -2.10
C SER A 112 1.73 17.63 -1.75
N LYS A 113 1.38 18.44 -2.77
CA LYS A 113 0.95 19.82 -2.56
C LYS A 113 -0.29 19.88 -1.69
N LYS A 114 -1.31 19.09 -2.03
CA LYS A 114 -2.54 19.03 -1.26
C LYS A 114 -2.30 18.58 0.18
N ALA A 115 -1.51 17.51 0.38
CA ALA A 115 -1.19 16.99 1.71
C ALA A 115 -0.48 18.03 2.57
N LYS A 116 0.42 18.84 1.98
CA LYS A 116 1.10 19.93 2.65
C LYS A 116 0.13 21.03 3.07
N GLU A 117 -0.73 21.50 2.17
CA GLU A 117 -1.71 22.56 2.44
C GLU A 117 -2.71 22.12 3.53
N ASP A 118 -3.28 20.92 3.40
CA ASP A 118 -4.20 20.34 4.38
C ASP A 118 -3.51 20.15 5.73
N GLY A 119 -2.25 19.69 5.71
CA GLY A 119 -1.44 19.49 6.90
C GLY A 119 -1.12 20.76 7.65
N GLU A 120 -0.70 21.81 6.96
CA GLU A 120 -0.42 23.12 7.55
C GLU A 120 -1.67 23.72 8.21
N LYS A 121 -2.81 23.61 7.53
CA LYS A 121 -4.10 24.06 8.07
C LYS A 121 -4.48 23.25 9.33
N PHE A 122 -4.36 21.93 9.26
CA PHE A 122 -4.67 21.05 10.40
C PHE A 122 -3.79 21.36 11.61
N GLN A 123 -2.47 21.55 11.41
CA GLN A 123 -1.55 21.94 12.48
C GLN A 123 -1.94 23.28 13.10
N ALA A 124 -2.27 24.29 12.26
CA ALA A 124 -2.67 25.60 12.73
C ALA A 124 -3.97 25.57 13.55
N ASP A 125 -4.93 24.75 13.15
CA ASP A 125 -6.21 24.60 13.87
C ASP A 125 -6.03 23.75 15.13
N PHE A 126 -5.22 22.71 15.10
CA PHE A 126 -4.90 21.89 16.27
C PHE A 126 -4.17 22.71 17.35
N ALA A 127 -3.23 23.57 16.94
CA ALA A 127 -2.47 24.43 17.87
C ALA A 127 -3.33 25.41 18.67
N LYS A 128 -4.56 25.71 18.22
CA LYS A 128 -5.52 26.60 18.93
C LYS A 128 -6.32 25.87 20.00
N LYS A 129 -6.29 24.52 20.04
CA LYS A 129 -7.05 23.73 21.01
C LYS A 129 -6.45 23.86 22.41
N ASP A 130 -7.31 23.85 23.42
CA ASP A 130 -6.87 23.91 24.82
C ASP A 130 -5.94 22.75 25.18
N GLY A 131 -4.88 23.07 25.91
CA GLY A 131 -3.88 22.11 26.38
C GLY A 131 -2.88 21.65 25.33
N VAL A 132 -2.95 22.14 24.10
CA VAL A 132 -1.96 21.83 23.06
C VAL A 132 -0.67 22.59 23.32
N LYS A 133 0.46 21.89 23.18
CA LYS A 133 1.82 22.43 23.26
C LYS A 133 2.59 22.11 22.00
N LYS A 134 3.65 22.88 21.74
CA LYS A 134 4.55 22.67 20.60
C LYS A 134 5.98 22.52 21.08
N THR A 135 6.69 21.53 20.58
CA THR A 135 8.12 21.33 20.85
C THR A 135 8.99 22.15 19.89
N ALA A 136 10.29 22.19 20.17
CA ALA A 136 11.26 22.85 19.28
C ALA A 136 11.38 22.20 17.90
N SER A 137 11.14 20.89 17.77
CA SER A 137 11.12 20.16 16.51
C SER A 137 9.89 20.46 15.64
N GLY A 138 8.85 21.06 16.23
CA GLY A 138 7.58 21.36 15.59
C GLY A 138 6.47 20.35 15.87
N LEU A 139 6.73 19.31 16.69
CA LEU A 139 5.71 18.39 17.15
C LEU A 139 4.64 19.14 17.95
N LEU A 140 3.37 18.98 17.58
CA LEU A 140 2.25 19.43 18.41
C LEU A 140 1.72 18.24 19.19
N TYR A 141 1.39 18.48 20.45
CA TYR A 141 0.88 17.43 21.30
C TYR A 141 -0.11 17.94 22.34
N ARG A 142 -1.00 17.07 22.78
CA ARG A 142 -1.90 17.29 23.91
C ARG A 142 -1.91 16.05 24.79
N ILE A 143 -1.56 16.22 26.07
CA ILE A 143 -1.61 15.13 27.05
C ILE A 143 -3.02 15.07 27.61
N GLU A 144 -3.73 13.96 27.36
CA GLU A 144 -5.05 13.69 27.95
C GLU A 144 -4.91 13.06 29.34
N LYS A 145 -3.87 12.25 29.51
CA LYS A 145 -3.53 11.58 30.77
C LYS A 145 -2.02 11.39 30.85
N GLU A 146 -1.40 11.82 31.94
CA GLU A 146 0.06 11.73 32.08
C GLU A 146 0.58 10.31 32.26
N GLY A 147 -0.21 9.44 32.89
CA GLY A 147 0.24 8.11 33.34
C GLY A 147 1.00 8.18 34.65
N SER A 148 1.72 7.09 34.99
CA SER A 148 2.46 6.95 36.22
C SER A 148 3.74 6.13 36.06
N GLY A 149 4.71 6.28 36.99
CA GLY A 149 5.98 5.58 36.94
C GLY A 149 7.09 6.40 36.28
N ASP A 150 8.12 5.71 35.80
CA ASP A 150 9.30 6.33 35.19
C ASP A 150 9.02 6.94 33.81
N THR A 151 9.87 7.89 33.43
CA THR A 151 9.85 8.46 32.09
C THR A 151 10.25 7.41 31.04
N ILE A 152 9.53 7.34 29.94
CA ILE A 152 9.83 6.46 28.81
C ILE A 152 11.13 6.92 28.15
N LYS A 153 12.01 5.97 27.85
CA LYS A 153 13.30 6.23 27.19
C LYS A 153 13.23 5.80 25.72
N PRO A 154 14.07 6.37 24.84
CA PRO A 154 14.10 5.99 23.43
C PRO A 154 14.37 4.50 23.19
N THR A 155 15.08 3.83 24.10
CA THR A 155 15.43 2.41 23.96
C THR A 155 14.38 1.45 24.50
N ASP A 156 13.34 1.97 25.16
CA ASP A 156 12.31 1.13 25.77
C ASP A 156 11.39 0.51 24.72
N LEU A 157 10.86 -0.68 25.04
CA LEU A 157 9.77 -1.31 24.32
C LEU A 157 8.45 -0.79 24.88
N VAL A 158 7.65 -0.16 24.06
CA VAL A 158 6.33 0.38 24.41
C VAL A 158 5.22 -0.48 23.83
N LYS A 159 4.23 -0.81 24.65
CA LYS A 159 2.99 -1.46 24.24
C LYS A 159 1.88 -0.42 24.23
N VAL A 160 1.25 -0.22 23.09
CA VAL A 160 0.31 0.87 22.88
C VAL A 160 -0.97 0.43 22.17
N HIS A 161 -2.05 1.13 22.45
CA HIS A 161 -3.13 1.29 21.51
C HIS A 161 -2.99 2.63 20.79
N TYR A 162 -3.21 2.64 19.47
CA TYR A 162 -3.13 3.87 18.70
C TYR A 162 -4.09 3.86 17.50
N THR A 163 -4.41 5.05 17.05
CA THR A 163 -5.07 5.29 15.76
C THR A 163 -4.36 6.44 15.06
N GLY A 164 -3.85 6.16 13.87
CA GLY A 164 -3.19 7.14 12.99
C GLY A 164 -4.12 7.61 11.88
N LYS A 165 -4.23 8.92 11.71
CA LYS A 165 -5.14 9.59 10.77
C LYS A 165 -4.40 10.63 9.93
N LEU A 166 -4.87 10.80 8.70
CA LEU A 166 -4.55 11.98 7.89
C LEU A 166 -5.39 13.19 8.35
N PRO A 167 -5.05 14.43 7.93
CA PRO A 167 -5.79 15.63 8.30
C PRO A 167 -7.29 15.62 7.94
N ASP A 168 -7.68 14.86 6.92
CA ASP A 168 -9.07 14.69 6.49
C ASP A 168 -9.85 13.65 7.35
N GLY A 169 -9.19 13.05 8.34
CA GLY A 169 -9.76 12.02 9.19
C GLY A 169 -9.62 10.58 8.67
N THR A 170 -9.05 10.39 7.47
CA THR A 170 -8.80 9.05 6.92
C THR A 170 -7.86 8.28 7.83
N VAL A 171 -8.32 7.16 8.39
CA VAL A 171 -7.51 6.25 9.19
C VAL A 171 -6.60 5.45 8.26
N PHE A 172 -5.29 5.57 8.45
CA PHE A 172 -4.32 4.80 7.68
C PHE A 172 -3.77 3.59 8.45
N ASP A 173 -3.82 3.65 9.78
CA ASP A 173 -3.43 2.51 10.63
C ASP A 173 -4.07 2.64 12.03
N SER A 174 -4.54 1.51 12.60
CA SER A 174 -5.15 1.49 13.92
C SER A 174 -5.02 0.11 14.58
N SER A 175 -4.33 0.07 15.71
CA SER A 175 -4.28 -1.12 16.56
C SER A 175 -5.63 -1.39 17.26
N VAL A 176 -6.44 -0.36 17.44
CA VAL A 176 -7.78 -0.46 18.02
C VAL A 176 -8.71 -1.20 17.06
N GLU A 177 -8.70 -0.84 15.76
CA GLU A 177 -9.49 -1.53 14.73
C GLU A 177 -9.05 -2.99 14.54
N ARG A 178 -7.76 -3.28 14.73
CA ARG A 178 -7.26 -4.67 14.72
C ARG A 178 -7.63 -5.47 15.97
N GLY A 179 -8.13 -4.82 17.02
CA GLY A 179 -8.48 -5.45 18.30
C GLY A 179 -7.28 -5.94 19.12
N GLN A 180 -6.05 -5.54 18.78
CA GLN A 180 -4.82 -5.97 19.44
C GLN A 180 -3.85 -4.81 19.62
N PRO A 181 -3.26 -4.62 20.82
CA PRO A 181 -2.19 -3.66 21.03
C PRO A 181 -0.97 -3.97 20.15
N ALA A 182 -0.22 -2.94 19.84
CA ALA A 182 1.05 -3.08 19.13
C ALA A 182 2.22 -2.82 20.09
N GLU A 183 3.35 -3.47 19.83
CA GLU A 183 4.60 -3.28 20.59
C GLU A 183 5.67 -2.74 19.66
N PHE A 184 6.34 -1.68 20.08
CA PHE A 184 7.39 -1.02 19.32
C PHE A 184 8.59 -0.71 20.19
N LYS A 185 9.80 -0.92 19.67
CA LYS A 185 11.00 -0.32 20.21
C LYS A 185 11.00 1.16 19.82
N LEU A 186 11.09 2.07 20.80
CA LEU A 186 10.80 3.48 20.56
C LEU A 186 11.84 4.18 19.67
N ASP A 187 13.05 3.61 19.56
CA ASP A 187 14.09 4.06 18.63
C ASP A 187 13.91 3.56 17.17
N GLN A 188 12.90 2.71 16.92
CA GLN A 188 12.61 2.12 15.60
C GLN A 188 11.31 2.63 14.97
N VAL A 189 10.71 3.65 15.53
CA VAL A 189 9.52 4.31 15.02
C VAL A 189 9.85 5.69 14.44
N VAL A 190 8.87 6.36 13.86
CA VAL A 190 9.04 7.73 13.33
C VAL A 190 9.49 8.70 14.42
N PRO A 191 10.35 9.69 14.11
CA PRO A 191 10.93 10.59 15.12
C PRO A 191 9.90 11.28 16.02
N GLY A 192 8.74 11.64 15.49
CA GLY A 192 7.67 12.26 16.28
C GLY A 192 7.09 11.35 17.36
N TRP A 193 7.08 10.04 17.15
CA TRP A 193 6.71 9.08 18.20
C TRP A 193 7.80 8.92 19.24
N THR A 194 9.05 8.80 18.79
CA THR A 194 10.19 8.74 19.70
C THR A 194 10.22 9.95 20.64
N GLU A 195 9.96 11.14 20.11
CA GLU A 195 9.89 12.37 20.91
C GLU A 195 8.61 12.42 21.77
N GLY A 196 7.45 12.18 21.15
CA GLY A 196 6.15 12.40 21.78
C GLY A 196 5.83 11.45 22.93
N LEU A 197 6.19 10.16 22.82
CA LEU A 197 5.89 9.18 23.86
C LEU A 197 6.77 9.35 25.12
N GLN A 198 7.89 10.05 25.05
CA GLN A 198 8.68 10.43 26.22
C GLN A 198 8.00 11.54 27.06
N LEU A 199 6.96 12.18 26.57
CA LEU A 199 6.20 13.22 27.28
C LEU A 199 5.13 12.67 28.21
N VAL A 200 4.88 11.36 28.14
CA VAL A 200 3.93 10.64 28.99
C VAL A 200 4.61 9.45 29.66
N LYS A 201 3.86 8.75 30.50
CA LYS A 201 4.33 7.57 31.24
C LYS A 201 3.40 6.39 30.95
N LYS A 202 3.70 5.21 31.52
CA LYS A 202 2.81 4.04 31.47
C LYS A 202 1.40 4.41 31.94
N GLY A 203 0.39 3.99 31.18
CA GLY A 203 -1.01 4.34 31.36
C GLY A 203 -1.38 5.75 30.94
N GLY A 204 -0.44 6.48 30.31
CA GLY A 204 -0.66 7.81 29.74
C GLY A 204 -1.39 7.75 28.41
N LYS A 205 -2.04 8.88 28.07
CA LYS A 205 -2.74 9.05 26.81
C LYS A 205 -2.39 10.42 26.22
N ILE A 206 -2.05 10.43 24.94
CA ILE A 206 -1.51 11.62 24.25
C ILE A 206 -2.02 11.67 22.80
N GLU A 207 -2.39 12.86 22.38
CA GLU A 207 -2.54 13.20 20.97
C GLU A 207 -1.24 13.78 20.44
N LEU A 208 -0.82 13.31 19.26
CA LEU A 208 0.39 13.77 18.59
C LEU A 208 0.02 14.25 17.18
N VAL A 209 0.47 15.42 16.80
CA VAL A 209 0.39 15.91 15.41
C VAL A 209 1.81 16.10 14.90
N LEU A 210 2.21 15.22 14.00
CA LEU A 210 3.55 15.14 13.44
C LEU A 210 3.59 15.90 12.12
N PRO A 211 4.38 16.98 12.00
CA PRO A 211 4.70 17.52 10.70
C PRO A 211 5.51 16.52 9.87
N PRO A 212 5.55 16.64 8.54
CA PRO A 212 6.15 15.62 7.66
C PRO A 212 7.56 15.17 8.05
N GLN A 213 8.43 16.10 8.47
CA GLN A 213 9.81 15.80 8.84
C GLN A 213 9.95 14.94 10.11
N LEU A 214 8.91 14.85 10.91
CA LEU A 214 8.86 13.96 12.08
C LEU A 214 8.12 12.64 11.80
N ALA A 215 7.72 12.41 10.54
CA ALA A 215 6.99 11.24 10.08
C ALA A 215 7.68 10.65 8.82
N TYR A 216 7.02 10.63 7.67
CA TYR A 216 7.52 10.00 6.45
C TYR A 216 8.06 10.99 5.40
N GLY A 217 8.14 12.28 5.72
CA GLY A 217 8.78 13.31 4.91
C GLY A 217 8.21 13.47 3.51
N GLU A 218 9.10 13.78 2.58
CA GLU A 218 8.78 14.01 1.16
C GLU A 218 8.53 12.72 0.37
N GLN A 219 8.80 11.56 0.96
CA GLN A 219 8.61 10.28 0.30
C GLN A 219 7.20 9.72 0.50
N GLY A 220 6.58 10.00 1.65
CA GLY A 220 5.37 9.30 2.06
C GLY A 220 5.62 7.80 2.29
N THR A 221 4.58 7.01 2.49
CA THR A 221 4.70 5.55 2.55
C THR A 221 3.31 4.89 2.41
N GLY A 222 3.18 3.87 1.59
CA GLY A 222 1.93 3.15 1.39
C GLY A 222 0.75 4.09 1.10
N PRO A 223 -0.28 4.13 1.97
CA PRO A 223 -1.44 5.01 1.77
C PRO A 223 -1.19 6.48 2.17
N ILE A 224 -0.02 6.80 2.76
CA ILE A 224 0.32 8.13 3.24
C ILE A 224 1.03 8.91 2.13
N PRO A 225 0.42 9.96 1.58
CA PRO A 225 1.03 10.80 0.55
C PRO A 225 2.32 11.48 1.02
N PRO A 226 3.20 11.90 0.09
CA PRO A 226 4.33 12.76 0.40
C PRO A 226 3.91 14.04 1.13
N ASN A 227 4.76 14.51 2.04
CA ASN A 227 4.54 15.74 2.82
C ASN A 227 3.27 15.74 3.69
N SER A 228 2.77 14.57 4.09
CA SER A 228 1.62 14.44 4.96
C SER A 228 1.95 14.80 6.41
N THR A 229 1.12 15.64 7.02
CA THR A 229 0.99 15.75 8.47
C THR A 229 0.22 14.54 8.98
N LEU A 230 0.64 13.95 10.09
CA LEU A 230 -0.02 12.81 10.70
C LEU A 230 -0.57 13.17 12.08
N HIS A 231 -1.78 12.68 12.37
CA HIS A 231 -2.42 12.81 13.66
C HIS A 231 -2.56 11.43 14.30
N PHE A 232 -2.08 11.28 15.53
CA PHE A 232 -2.19 10.05 16.29
C PHE A 232 -2.87 10.28 17.63
N ASP A 233 -3.80 9.40 17.95
CA ASP A 233 -4.30 9.17 19.30
C ASP A 233 -3.54 7.97 19.86
N VAL A 234 -2.80 8.10 20.94
CA VAL A 234 -1.97 7.02 21.51
C VAL A 234 -2.24 6.83 23.00
N GLU A 235 -2.47 5.59 23.40
CA GLU A 235 -2.54 5.17 24.80
C GLU A 235 -1.40 4.19 25.10
N VAL A 236 -0.56 4.52 26.06
CA VAL A 236 0.57 3.67 26.50
C VAL A 236 0.07 2.67 27.53
N LEU A 237 -0.04 1.42 27.16
CA LEU A 237 -0.53 0.34 28.02
C LEU A 237 0.58 -0.22 28.92
N ASP A 238 1.78 -0.39 28.36
CA ASP A 238 2.93 -0.92 29.10
C ASP A 238 4.25 -0.38 28.55
N VAL A 239 5.28 -0.39 29.40
CA VAL A 239 6.63 0.02 29.07
C VAL A 239 7.59 -1.00 29.64
N THR A 240 8.40 -1.61 28.79
CA THR A 240 9.46 -2.55 29.18
C THR A 240 10.81 -1.89 28.92
N PRO A 241 11.56 -1.53 29.97
CA PRO A 241 12.90 -0.97 29.84
C PRO A 241 13.85 -1.93 29.12
N GLU A 242 14.72 -1.38 28.27
CA GLU A 242 15.78 -2.19 27.66
C GLU A 242 16.68 -2.77 28.76
N LYS A 243 16.89 -4.10 28.74
CA LYS A 243 17.82 -4.75 29.65
C LYS A 243 19.23 -4.32 29.26
N THR A 244 19.84 -3.42 30.02
CA THR A 244 21.28 -3.18 29.95
C THR A 244 21.99 -4.50 30.23
N ALA A 245 22.65 -5.07 29.21
CA ALA A 245 23.55 -6.20 29.45
C ALA A 245 24.62 -5.75 30.46
N LYS A 246 24.66 -6.45 31.61
CA LYS A 246 25.72 -6.27 32.59
C LYS A 246 26.96 -6.98 32.11
#